data_0f2d52e0315f322d1c0dee226ed0b8f6
#
_entry.id   0f2d52e0315f322d1c0dee226ed0b8f6
#
_cell.length_a   1.000
_cell.length_b   1.000
_cell.length_c   1.000
_cell.angle_alpha   90.00
_cell.angle_beta   90.00
_cell.angle_gamma   90.00
#
_symmetry.space_group_name_H-M   'P 1'
#
loop_
_entity.id
_entity.type
_entity.pdbx_description
1 polymer ?
#
loop_
_entity_poly.entity_id
_entity_poly.type
_entity_poly.pdbx_seq_one_letter_code
_entity_poly.pdbx_strand_id
1 'polypeptide(L)'
;MKKHFKILIGIGVLVAGFAISGLLWVTRPVPEKTEQAKSLMVVDFIETNLKTVSFEIPSQGIVEAHRRSQLAAEVPGKIVYVDPLFEVGQAVPANHTLIRLDDTDFDAAIAQAEATLADTESALQIEEARRDQAQRDWERDSGRNREFDEAPPLVQRLPQLKSALAHVESAKKSVEKAMQDKTRTDIK
;
A
#
# COMPACT_ATOMS: atom_id res chain seq x y z
N MET A 1 28.69 43.15 125.27
CA MET A 1 29.72 42.48 124.47
C MET A 1 29.24 41.19 123.68
N LYS A 2 28.26 40.52 124.16
CA LYS A 2 27.80 39.22 123.53
C LYS A 2 26.94 39.33 122.21
N LYS A 3 26.36 40.50 121.88
CA LYS A 3 25.51 40.66 120.70
C LYS A 3 26.30 40.86 119.40
N HIS A 4 27.41 41.57 119.48
CA HIS A 4 28.22 41.84 118.32
C HIS A 4 29.02 40.59 117.88
N PHE A 5 29.36 39.71 118.79
CA PHE A 5 30.04 38.47 118.52
C PHE A 5 29.21 37.50 117.72
N LYS A 6 27.86 37.43 117.96
CA LYS A 6 26.95 36.63 117.18
C LYS A 6 26.69 37.13 115.75
N ILE A 7 26.70 38.46 115.58
CA ILE A 7 26.60 39.06 114.24
C ILE A 7 27.85 38.82 113.44
N LEU A 8 29.03 38.87 114.06
CA LEU A 8 30.34 38.63 113.44
C LEU A 8 30.46 37.16 112.92
N ILE A 9 29.92 36.21 113.72
CA ILE A 9 29.84 34.80 113.32
C ILE A 9 28.90 34.63 112.12
N GLY A 10 27.77 35.30 112.12
CA GLY A 10 26.76 35.23 111.07
C GLY A 10 27.33 35.78 109.73
N ILE A 11 28.08 36.90 109.81
CA ILE A 11 28.74 37.45 108.59
C ILE A 11 29.86 36.52 108.11
N GLY A 12 30.62 35.95 109.11
CA GLY A 12 31.71 34.96 108.72
C GLY A 12 31.15 33.77 108.01
N VAL A 13 29.98 33.24 108.41
CA VAL A 13 29.34 32.10 107.69
C VAL A 13 28.86 32.49 106.31
N LEU A 14 28.34 33.71 106.19
CA LEU A 14 27.86 34.20 104.83
C LEU A 14 29.00 34.38 103.86
N VAL A 15 30.09 34.97 104.37
CA VAL A 15 31.33 35.12 103.52
C VAL A 15 31.92 33.77 103.12
N ALA A 16 31.98 32.86 104.09
CA ALA A 16 32.42 31.50 103.78
C ALA A 16 31.50 30.79 102.80
N GLY A 17 30.19 30.94 102.87
CA GLY A 17 29.25 30.40 101.93
C GLY A 17 29.45 30.97 100.51
N PHE A 18 29.70 32.29 100.44
CA PHE A 18 29.98 32.93 99.15
C PHE A 18 31.29 32.50 98.57
N ALA A 19 32.34 32.33 99.39
CA ALA A 19 33.61 31.88 98.95
C ALA A 19 33.60 30.41 98.44
N ILE A 20 32.84 29.53 99.05
CA ILE A 20 32.71 28.16 98.67
C ILE A 20 31.87 28.08 97.31
N SER A 21 30.81 28.93 97.26
CA SER A 21 30.04 28.98 96.01
C SER A 21 30.81 29.51 94.84
N GLY A 22 31.69 30.52 95.04
CA GLY A 22 32.61 31.04 94.01
C GLY A 22 33.59 30.03 93.60
N LEU A 23 34.18 29.27 94.55
CA LEU A 23 35.12 28.18 94.23
C LEU A 23 34.45 27.08 93.41
N LEU A 24 33.24 26.69 93.73
CA LEU A 24 32.47 25.69 92.97
C LEU A 24 32.10 26.18 91.56
N TRP A 25 31.97 27.49 91.42
CA TRP A 25 31.64 28.05 90.08
C TRP A 25 32.88 28.06 89.15
N VAL A 26 34.08 28.32 89.73
CA VAL A 26 35.36 28.31 88.99
C VAL A 26 35.80 26.87 88.65
N THR A 27 35.49 25.93 89.55
CA THR A 27 35.89 24.50 89.35
C THR A 27 34.84 23.70 88.59
N ARG A 28 33.83 24.34 87.98
CA ARG A 28 32.89 23.64 87.14
C ARG A 28 33.68 23.01 86.00
N PRO A 29 33.67 21.69 85.86
CA PRO A 29 34.24 21.06 84.71
C PRO A 29 33.43 21.51 83.45
N VAL A 30 34.08 22.20 82.52
CA VAL A 30 33.49 22.51 81.22
C VAL A 30 33.33 21.17 80.50
N PRO A 31 32.12 20.77 80.18
CA PRO A 31 32.01 19.54 79.39
C PRO A 31 32.76 19.72 78.10
N GLU A 32 33.76 18.89 77.87
CA GLU A 32 34.41 18.79 76.56
C GLU A 32 33.30 18.47 75.56
N LYS A 33 33.12 19.34 74.57
CA LYS A 33 32.31 19.04 73.38
C LYS A 33 32.95 17.83 72.75
N THR A 34 32.48 16.67 73.14
CA THR A 34 32.76 15.48 72.38
C THR A 34 32.15 15.76 70.95
N GLU A 35 32.96 16.11 70.02
CA GLU A 35 32.55 16.06 68.60
C GLU A 35 32.05 14.64 68.39
N GLN A 36 30.72 14.50 68.32
CA GLN A 36 30.14 13.26 67.89
C GLN A 36 30.77 12.97 66.53
N ALA A 37 31.70 12.05 66.50
CA ALA A 37 32.20 11.56 65.23
C ALA A 37 30.98 11.25 64.36
N LYS A 38 30.79 12.05 63.29
CA LYS A 38 29.76 11.84 62.34
C LYS A 38 29.83 10.38 61.94
N SER A 39 28.93 9.56 62.42
CA SER A 39 28.89 8.15 62.03
C SER A 39 28.72 8.14 60.49
N LEU A 40 29.78 7.89 59.83
CA LEU A 40 29.79 7.70 58.39
C LEU A 40 28.89 6.48 58.14
N MET A 41 27.79 6.72 57.44
CA MET A 41 26.93 5.65 57.05
C MET A 41 27.72 4.76 56.09
N VAL A 42 28.01 3.56 56.51
CA VAL A 42 28.61 2.56 55.63
C VAL A 42 27.55 2.16 54.61
N VAL A 43 27.78 2.50 53.36
CA VAL A 43 26.91 2.11 52.26
C VAL A 43 27.64 1.04 51.44
N ASP A 44 27.00 -0.07 51.28
CA ASP A 44 27.44 -1.06 50.31
C ASP A 44 27.17 -0.54 48.91
N PHE A 45 28.17 -0.47 48.09
CA PHE A 45 28.04 -0.11 46.68
C PHE A 45 28.49 -1.27 45.80
N ILE A 46 27.80 -1.44 44.73
CA ILE A 46 28.20 -2.38 43.69
C ILE A 46 28.78 -1.58 42.53
N GLU A 47 30.02 -1.85 42.21
CA GLU A 47 30.62 -1.31 41.00
C GLU A 47 29.92 -1.90 39.76
N THR A 48 29.21 -1.04 39.03
CA THR A 48 28.57 -1.44 37.78
C THR A 48 29.57 -1.25 36.63
N ASN A 49 29.92 -2.35 36.02
CA ASN A 49 30.69 -2.31 34.80
C ASN A 49 29.74 -2.40 33.60
N LEU A 50 29.95 -1.49 32.64
CA LEU A 50 29.25 -1.55 31.35
C LEU A 50 29.66 -2.82 30.61
N LYS A 51 28.78 -3.79 30.53
CA LYS A 51 28.95 -5.00 29.73
C LYS A 51 27.95 -5.00 28.62
N THR A 52 28.41 -5.11 27.38
CA THR A 52 27.54 -5.33 26.25
C THR A 52 26.95 -6.72 26.36
N VAL A 53 25.62 -6.79 26.54
CA VAL A 53 24.90 -8.06 26.58
C VAL A 53 24.12 -8.15 25.27
N SER A 54 24.37 -9.22 24.52
CA SER A 54 23.57 -9.57 23.36
C SER A 54 22.39 -10.40 23.84
N PHE A 55 21.19 -9.92 23.53
CA PHE A 55 19.96 -10.68 23.78
C PHE A 55 19.57 -11.39 22.49
N GLU A 56 19.55 -12.69 22.51
CA GLU A 56 18.95 -13.51 21.47
C GLU A 56 17.48 -13.71 21.80
N ILE A 57 16.61 -13.13 20.98
CA ILE A 57 15.17 -13.33 21.09
C ILE A 57 14.78 -14.39 20.07
N PRO A 58 14.56 -15.64 20.50
CA PRO A 58 14.07 -16.67 19.59
C PRO A 58 12.67 -16.27 19.13
N SER A 59 12.50 -16.13 17.81
CA SER A 59 11.22 -15.90 17.21
C SER A 59 10.92 -17.00 16.19
N GLN A 60 9.67 -17.36 16.07
CA GLN A 60 9.19 -18.27 15.06
C GLN A 60 8.11 -17.58 14.25
N GLY A 61 8.01 -17.90 12.97
CA GLY A 61 7.04 -17.35 12.06
C GLY A 61 6.68 -18.35 10.97
N ILE A 62 5.55 -18.12 10.34
CA ILE A 62 5.12 -18.88 9.17
C ILE A 62 5.46 -18.05 7.94
N VAL A 63 6.10 -18.69 6.96
CA VAL A 63 6.36 -18.05 5.67
C VAL A 63 5.12 -18.18 4.81
N GLU A 64 4.51 -17.06 4.49
CA GLU A 64 3.35 -17.01 3.61
C GLU A 64 3.69 -16.23 2.34
N ALA A 65 3.02 -16.59 1.25
CA ALA A 65 3.18 -15.86 0.00
C ALA A 65 2.65 -14.42 0.16
N HIS A 66 3.50 -13.43 -0.13
CA HIS A 66 3.13 -12.01 -0.09
C HIS A 66 2.00 -11.68 -1.08
N ARG A 67 1.96 -12.37 -2.21
CA ARG A 67 0.90 -12.29 -3.22
C ARG A 67 0.52 -13.69 -3.65
N ARG A 68 -0.78 -13.91 -3.73
CA ARG A 68 -1.36 -15.14 -4.26
C ARG A 68 -2.32 -14.73 -5.38
N SER A 69 -2.10 -15.29 -6.56
CA SER A 69 -2.96 -15.08 -7.71
C SER A 69 -3.57 -16.42 -8.13
N GLN A 70 -4.81 -16.38 -8.54
CA GLN A 70 -5.47 -17.53 -9.14
C GLN A 70 -5.55 -17.31 -10.64
N LEU A 71 -4.93 -18.19 -11.40
CA LEU A 71 -5.00 -18.20 -12.86
C LEU A 71 -6.26 -18.98 -13.27
N ALA A 72 -7.12 -18.33 -14.05
CA ALA A 72 -8.32 -18.95 -14.60
C ALA A 72 -8.33 -18.80 -16.12
N ALA A 73 -8.80 -19.82 -16.82
CA ALA A 73 -9.02 -19.73 -18.26
C ALA A 73 -10.14 -18.71 -18.53
N GLU A 74 -9.92 -17.80 -19.48
CA GLU A 74 -10.92 -16.79 -19.90
C GLU A 74 -11.89 -17.34 -20.94
N VAL A 75 -11.49 -18.42 -21.64
CA VAL A 75 -12.29 -19.10 -22.66
C VAL A 75 -12.38 -20.59 -22.32
N PRO A 76 -13.53 -21.23 -22.60
CA PRO A 76 -13.67 -22.67 -22.43
C PRO A 76 -12.95 -23.42 -23.57
N GLY A 77 -12.39 -24.58 -23.27
CA GLY A 77 -11.75 -25.42 -24.28
C GLY A 77 -11.14 -26.69 -23.70
N LYS A 78 -10.74 -27.60 -24.58
CA LYS A 78 -10.02 -28.80 -24.22
C LYS A 78 -8.55 -28.48 -24.09
N ILE A 79 -7.92 -28.96 -23.01
CA ILE A 79 -6.47 -28.82 -22.82
C ILE A 79 -5.75 -29.76 -23.76
N VAL A 80 -4.86 -29.21 -24.62
CA VAL A 80 -4.04 -29.95 -25.54
C VAL A 80 -2.55 -29.98 -25.14
N TYR A 81 -2.13 -29.02 -24.31
CA TYR A 81 -0.77 -28.93 -23.80
C TYR A 81 -0.73 -28.40 -22.39
N VAL A 82 0.12 -29.01 -21.57
CA VAL A 82 0.47 -28.55 -20.21
C VAL A 82 1.98 -28.51 -20.12
N ASP A 83 2.51 -27.38 -19.72
CA ASP A 83 3.95 -27.20 -19.56
C ASP A 83 4.47 -27.97 -18.33
N PRO A 84 5.67 -28.59 -18.42
CA PRO A 84 6.29 -29.25 -17.27
C PRO A 84 6.57 -28.34 -16.07
N LEU A 85 6.68 -27.02 -16.29
CA LEU A 85 6.83 -26.04 -15.21
C LEU A 85 5.52 -25.79 -14.44
N PHE A 86 4.40 -26.33 -14.91
CA PHE A 86 3.11 -26.25 -14.19
C PHE A 86 3.03 -27.28 -13.07
N GLU A 87 4.02 -27.28 -12.19
CA GLU A 87 4.09 -28.14 -11.01
C GLU A 87 4.36 -27.32 -9.75
N VAL A 88 3.92 -27.86 -8.60
CA VAL A 88 4.10 -27.22 -7.30
C VAL A 88 5.58 -27.07 -6.97
N GLY A 89 6.00 -25.86 -6.64
CA GLY A 89 7.39 -25.54 -6.27
C GLY A 89 8.26 -25.07 -7.44
N GLN A 90 7.74 -25.04 -8.66
CA GLN A 90 8.46 -24.53 -9.81
C GLN A 90 8.35 -23.01 -9.93
N ALA A 91 9.40 -22.38 -10.44
CA ALA A 91 9.43 -20.96 -10.78
C ALA A 91 9.09 -20.77 -12.26
N VAL A 92 8.07 -19.95 -12.53
CA VAL A 92 7.60 -19.69 -13.89
C VAL A 92 8.08 -18.32 -14.35
N PRO A 93 8.71 -18.20 -15.54
CA PRO A 93 9.05 -16.91 -16.12
C PRO A 93 7.79 -16.10 -16.50
N ALA A 94 7.95 -14.78 -16.59
CA ALA A 94 6.86 -13.91 -17.03
C ALA A 94 6.49 -14.23 -18.51
N ASN A 95 5.19 -14.20 -18.81
CA ASN A 95 4.63 -14.49 -20.15
C ASN A 95 4.90 -15.89 -20.69
N HIS A 96 5.22 -16.84 -19.83
CA HIS A 96 5.39 -18.23 -20.22
C HIS A 96 4.02 -18.93 -20.33
N THR A 97 3.79 -19.65 -21.44
CA THR A 97 2.55 -20.38 -21.63
C THR A 97 2.56 -21.66 -20.80
N LEU A 98 1.68 -21.74 -19.80
CA LEU A 98 1.55 -22.88 -18.90
C LEU A 98 0.61 -23.95 -19.45
N ILE A 99 -0.47 -23.51 -20.05
CA ILE A 99 -1.52 -24.39 -20.59
C ILE A 99 -1.94 -23.84 -21.92
N ARG A 100 -2.18 -24.73 -22.90
CA ARG A 100 -2.78 -24.38 -24.17
C ARG A 100 -4.06 -25.17 -24.37
N LEU A 101 -5.11 -24.45 -24.76
CA LEU A 101 -6.37 -25.04 -25.16
C LEU A 101 -6.38 -25.34 -26.66
N ASP A 102 -7.28 -26.22 -27.09
CA ASP A 102 -7.54 -26.47 -28.50
C ASP A 102 -8.09 -25.20 -29.17
N ASP A 103 -7.45 -24.73 -30.22
CA ASP A 103 -7.78 -23.48 -30.91
C ASP A 103 -8.55 -23.71 -32.23
N THR A 104 -8.87 -24.95 -32.56
CA THR A 104 -9.54 -25.32 -33.84
C THR A 104 -10.88 -24.58 -34.01
N ASP A 105 -11.70 -24.52 -32.94
CA ASP A 105 -13.00 -23.85 -33.00
C ASP A 105 -12.85 -22.33 -33.12
N PHE A 106 -11.79 -21.77 -32.51
CA PHE A 106 -11.49 -20.34 -32.63
C PHE A 106 -10.99 -19.96 -34.02
N ASP A 107 -10.23 -20.82 -34.68
CA ASP A 107 -9.83 -20.61 -36.06
C ASP A 107 -11.03 -20.63 -36.99
N ALA A 108 -11.98 -21.55 -36.79
CA ALA A 108 -13.23 -21.55 -37.53
C ALA A 108 -14.07 -20.28 -37.26
N ALA A 109 -14.10 -19.77 -36.03
CA ALA A 109 -14.78 -18.53 -35.70
C ALA A 109 -14.13 -17.29 -36.35
N ILE A 110 -12.80 -17.24 -36.44
CA ILE A 110 -12.08 -16.19 -37.16
C ILE A 110 -12.44 -16.25 -38.66
N ALA A 111 -12.37 -17.40 -39.30
CA ALA A 111 -12.70 -17.56 -40.71
C ALA A 111 -14.15 -17.14 -41.00
N GLN A 112 -15.09 -17.46 -40.08
CA GLN A 112 -16.50 -17.02 -40.22
C GLN A 112 -16.65 -15.51 -40.08
N ALA A 113 -15.94 -14.88 -39.13
CA ALA A 113 -15.97 -13.43 -38.94
C ALA A 113 -15.34 -12.69 -40.13
N GLU A 114 -14.26 -13.21 -40.69
CA GLU A 114 -13.60 -12.70 -41.93
C GLU A 114 -14.52 -12.78 -43.13
N ALA A 115 -15.24 -13.90 -43.33
CA ALA A 115 -16.23 -14.04 -44.37
C ALA A 115 -17.34 -12.98 -44.22
N THR A 116 -17.84 -12.77 -43.00
CA THR A 116 -18.85 -11.74 -42.76
C THR A 116 -18.31 -10.33 -43.02
N LEU A 117 -17.05 -10.06 -42.72
CA LEU A 117 -16.41 -8.80 -43.05
C LEU A 117 -16.35 -8.59 -44.57
N ALA A 118 -15.93 -9.61 -45.33
CA ALA A 118 -15.87 -9.55 -46.81
C ALA A 118 -17.28 -9.28 -47.41
N ASP A 119 -18.31 -9.89 -46.87
CA ASP A 119 -19.71 -9.65 -47.31
C ASP A 119 -20.14 -8.21 -47.05
N THR A 120 -19.85 -7.66 -45.87
CA THR A 120 -20.19 -6.29 -45.53
C THR A 120 -19.41 -5.25 -46.28
N GLU A 121 -18.10 -5.52 -46.59
CA GLU A 121 -17.30 -4.68 -47.46
C GLU A 121 -17.80 -4.68 -48.90
N SER A 122 -18.24 -5.84 -49.42
CA SER A 122 -18.90 -5.92 -50.73
C SER A 122 -20.19 -5.12 -50.75
N ALA A 123 -21.01 -5.19 -49.70
CA ALA A 123 -22.24 -4.41 -49.59
C ALA A 123 -21.95 -2.91 -49.56
N LEU A 124 -20.88 -2.48 -48.86
CA LEU A 124 -20.43 -1.07 -48.86
C LEU A 124 -20.06 -0.61 -50.28
N GLN A 125 -19.26 -1.37 -51.01
CA GLN A 125 -18.88 -1.04 -52.38
C GLN A 125 -20.10 -0.89 -53.30
N ILE A 126 -21.13 -1.74 -53.13
CA ILE A 126 -22.41 -1.63 -53.85
C ILE A 126 -23.10 -0.33 -53.52
N GLU A 127 -23.17 0.06 -52.25
CA GLU A 127 -23.83 1.30 -51.82
C GLU A 127 -23.03 2.54 -52.31
N GLU A 128 -21.73 2.49 -52.31
CA GLU A 128 -20.87 3.54 -52.89
C GLU A 128 -21.14 3.70 -54.40
N ALA A 129 -21.16 2.61 -55.15
CA ALA A 129 -21.48 2.64 -56.58
C ALA A 129 -22.91 3.21 -56.83
N ARG A 130 -23.92 2.83 -55.98
CA ARG A 130 -25.27 3.35 -56.07
C ARG A 130 -25.36 4.85 -55.73
N ARG A 131 -24.59 5.31 -54.76
CA ARG A 131 -24.45 6.72 -54.44
C ARG A 131 -23.89 7.52 -55.61
N ASP A 132 -22.80 7.03 -56.21
CA ASP A 132 -22.17 7.68 -57.36
C ASP A 132 -23.07 7.71 -58.57
N GLN A 133 -23.87 6.67 -58.77
CA GLN A 133 -24.89 6.67 -59.82
C GLN A 133 -26.02 7.69 -59.55
N ALA A 134 -26.53 7.73 -58.32
CA ALA A 134 -27.56 8.69 -57.93
C ALA A 134 -27.08 10.14 -58.05
N GLN A 135 -25.81 10.38 -57.73
CA GLN A 135 -25.19 11.71 -57.92
C GLN A 135 -25.12 12.09 -59.41
N ARG A 136 -24.68 11.18 -60.30
CA ARG A 136 -24.64 11.45 -61.74
C ARG A 136 -26.01 11.64 -62.33
N ASP A 137 -27.05 10.91 -61.87
CA ASP A 137 -28.40 11.05 -62.32
C ASP A 137 -29.01 12.41 -61.90
N TRP A 138 -28.73 12.82 -60.65
CA TRP A 138 -29.10 14.15 -60.15
C TRP A 138 -28.48 15.29 -61.00
N GLU A 139 -27.20 15.23 -61.22
CA GLU A 139 -26.45 16.23 -62.05
C GLU A 139 -27.04 16.33 -63.48
N ARG A 140 -27.47 15.22 -64.04
CA ARG A 140 -28.08 15.17 -65.39
C ARG A 140 -29.46 15.75 -65.40
N ASP A 141 -30.25 15.53 -64.37
CA ASP A 141 -31.65 15.97 -64.31
C ASP A 141 -31.77 17.40 -63.77
N SER A 142 -30.94 17.85 -62.84
CA SER A 142 -30.91 19.19 -62.26
C SER A 142 -30.57 20.30 -63.27
N GLY A 143 -30.07 19.92 -64.45
CA GLY A 143 -29.87 20.84 -65.57
C GLY A 143 -31.21 21.44 -66.10
N ARG A 144 -32.36 20.86 -65.74
CA ARG A 144 -33.71 21.26 -66.24
C ARG A 144 -34.51 22.11 -65.25
N ASN A 145 -34.34 21.96 -63.94
CA ASN A 145 -35.11 22.69 -62.95
C ASN A 145 -34.29 22.82 -61.63
N ARG A 146 -33.55 23.90 -61.44
CA ARG A 146 -32.71 24.11 -60.21
C ARG A 146 -33.57 24.73 -59.12
N GLU A 147 -34.14 23.88 -58.26
CA GLU A 147 -34.71 24.28 -56.98
C GLU A 147 -33.66 24.22 -55.84
N PHE A 148 -32.61 23.38 -56.02
CA PHE A 148 -31.54 23.18 -55.08
C PHE A 148 -30.17 23.09 -55.78
N ASP A 149 -29.14 23.77 -55.27
CA ASP A 149 -27.80 23.75 -55.84
C ASP A 149 -27.07 22.44 -55.53
N GLU A 150 -27.49 21.69 -54.49
CA GLU A 150 -26.87 20.46 -54.05
C GLU A 150 -27.98 19.36 -53.87
N ALA A 151 -27.61 18.10 -54.20
CA ALA A 151 -28.52 16.99 -54.09
C ALA A 151 -28.88 16.74 -52.59
N PRO A 152 -30.16 16.58 -52.24
CA PRO A 152 -30.56 16.28 -50.87
C PRO A 152 -29.90 15.00 -50.36
N PRO A 153 -29.61 14.90 -49.04
CA PRO A 153 -28.89 13.74 -48.43
C PRO A 153 -29.54 12.37 -48.74
N LEU A 154 -30.84 12.32 -48.89
CA LEU A 154 -31.56 11.10 -49.27
C LEU A 154 -31.33 10.69 -50.75
N VAL A 155 -31.22 11.68 -51.64
CA VAL A 155 -30.85 11.44 -53.04
C VAL A 155 -29.43 10.95 -53.16
N GLN A 156 -28.50 11.53 -52.38
CA GLN A 156 -27.13 11.09 -52.27
C GLN A 156 -26.96 9.77 -51.52
N ARG A 157 -28.01 9.14 -51.03
CA ARG A 157 -28.00 7.88 -50.30
C ARG A 157 -27.06 7.90 -49.03
N LEU A 158 -26.84 9.09 -48.45
CA LEU A 158 -25.94 9.23 -47.29
C LEU A 158 -26.32 8.38 -46.07
N PRO A 159 -27.64 8.24 -45.72
CA PRO A 159 -28.00 7.36 -44.60
C PRO A 159 -27.66 5.87 -44.87
N GLN A 160 -27.85 5.40 -46.11
CA GLN A 160 -27.54 4.04 -46.52
C GLN A 160 -26.03 3.78 -46.47
N LEU A 161 -25.26 4.71 -47.01
CA LEU A 161 -23.80 4.65 -46.96
C LEU A 161 -23.28 4.62 -45.51
N LYS A 162 -23.85 5.50 -44.65
CA LYS A 162 -23.51 5.51 -43.21
C LYS A 162 -23.84 4.18 -42.53
N SER A 163 -24.96 3.60 -42.86
CA SER A 163 -25.34 2.26 -42.36
C SER A 163 -24.38 1.17 -42.80
N ALA A 164 -24.03 1.15 -44.11
CA ALA A 164 -23.08 0.18 -44.65
C ALA A 164 -21.70 0.31 -43.99
N LEU A 165 -21.21 1.54 -43.80
CA LEU A 165 -19.96 1.80 -43.05
C LEU A 165 -20.02 1.28 -41.60
N ALA A 166 -21.15 1.50 -40.92
CA ALA A 166 -21.34 0.98 -39.55
C ALA A 166 -21.33 -0.57 -39.50
N HIS A 167 -21.89 -1.23 -40.54
CA HIS A 167 -21.83 -2.69 -40.63
C HIS A 167 -20.41 -3.20 -40.84
N VAL A 168 -19.62 -2.57 -41.69
CA VAL A 168 -18.20 -2.91 -41.87
C VAL A 168 -17.43 -2.75 -40.57
N GLU A 169 -17.61 -1.63 -39.85
CA GLU A 169 -16.93 -1.41 -38.58
C GLU A 169 -17.33 -2.46 -37.53
N SER A 170 -18.62 -2.82 -37.49
CA SER A 170 -19.11 -3.89 -36.60
C SER A 170 -18.48 -5.25 -36.95
N ALA A 171 -18.39 -5.58 -38.24
CA ALA A 171 -17.76 -6.83 -38.69
C ALA A 171 -16.26 -6.87 -38.37
N LYS A 172 -15.53 -5.74 -38.54
CA LYS A 172 -14.13 -5.62 -38.12
C LYS A 172 -13.94 -5.90 -36.64
N LYS A 173 -14.83 -5.35 -35.79
CA LYS A 173 -14.80 -5.63 -34.34
C LYS A 173 -15.11 -7.09 -34.01
N SER A 174 -15.91 -7.76 -34.82
CA SER A 174 -16.18 -9.19 -34.65
C SER A 174 -14.93 -10.04 -34.98
N VAL A 175 -14.18 -9.71 -36.03
CA VAL A 175 -12.89 -10.34 -36.34
C VAL A 175 -11.87 -10.11 -35.20
N GLU A 176 -11.73 -8.86 -34.76
CA GLU A 176 -10.85 -8.51 -33.63
C GLU A 176 -11.17 -9.33 -32.39
N LYS A 177 -12.45 -9.44 -32.04
CA LYS A 177 -12.91 -10.26 -30.92
C LYS A 177 -12.53 -11.73 -31.09
N ALA A 178 -12.79 -12.32 -32.26
CA ALA A 178 -12.47 -13.72 -32.52
C ALA A 178 -10.95 -13.99 -32.40
N MET A 179 -10.13 -13.06 -32.89
CA MET A 179 -8.65 -13.13 -32.73
C MET A 179 -8.24 -13.02 -31.25
N GLN A 180 -8.87 -12.13 -30.48
CA GLN A 180 -8.61 -12.03 -29.02
C GLN A 180 -8.99 -13.32 -28.29
N ASP A 181 -10.14 -13.90 -28.62
CA ASP A 181 -10.58 -15.13 -27.98
C ASP A 181 -9.61 -16.29 -28.33
N LYS A 182 -9.04 -16.33 -29.54
CA LYS A 182 -7.95 -17.26 -29.88
C LYS A 182 -6.71 -17.01 -29.03
N THR A 183 -6.27 -15.76 -28.84
CA THR A 183 -5.08 -15.50 -28.02
C THR A 183 -5.25 -15.90 -26.55
N ARG A 184 -6.49 -15.98 -26.05
CA ARG A 184 -6.84 -16.43 -24.70
C ARG A 184 -6.79 -17.94 -24.52
N THR A 185 -6.60 -18.70 -25.60
CA THR A 185 -6.34 -20.14 -25.50
C THR A 185 -4.98 -20.47 -24.93
N ASP A 186 -4.01 -19.56 -25.06
CA ASP A 186 -2.70 -19.63 -24.42
C ASP A 186 -2.75 -19.01 -23.02
N ILE A 187 -2.81 -19.82 -21.99
CA ILE A 187 -2.85 -19.40 -20.59
C ILE A 187 -1.41 -19.20 -20.09
N LYS A 188 -1.11 -17.96 -19.72
CA LYS A 188 0.26 -17.51 -19.37
C LYS A 188 0.32 -17.05 -17.92
#